data_670adb17e297a53062b33071856dc89c
#
_entry.id   670adb17e297a53062b33071856dc89c
#
_cell.length_a   1.000
_cell.length_b   1.000
_cell.length_c   1.000
_cell.angle_alpha   90.00
_cell.angle_beta   90.00
_cell.angle_gamma   90.00
#
_symmetry.space_group_name_H-M   'P 1'
#
loop_
_entity.id
_entity.type
_entity.pdbx_description
1 polymer ?
#
loop_
_entity_poly.entity_id
_entity_poly.type
_entity_poly.pdbx_seq_one_letter_code
_entity_poly.pdbx_strand_id
1 'polypeptide(L)'
;AVYLYGFLIGFATTMAEPALIALSIKADEVSLGQLKGLWLRTLVSIGVGVGIVIGCARIIDGINIAYWLIPGYLLVLAMTRFAPDFIVPIAYDCGGVTTSTVTVPLVTALGVGLAERTPGRDPMIDGFGLIAFASLLPMIIVMSYGMLATWLLRSRTLKEKQRP
;
A
#
# COMPACT_ATOMS: atom_id res chain seq x y z
N ALA A 1 13.98 -10.31 13.43
CA ALA A 1 12.69 -10.86 13.89
C ALA A 1 11.55 -9.85 13.69
N VAL A 2 11.65 -8.60 14.19
CA VAL A 2 10.58 -7.58 14.15
C VAL A 2 10.11 -7.27 12.73
N TYR A 3 11.01 -7.07 11.79
CA TYR A 3 10.66 -6.76 10.39
C TYR A 3 9.89 -7.90 9.70
N LEU A 4 10.34 -9.14 9.89
CA LEU A 4 9.65 -10.30 9.34
C LEU A 4 8.25 -10.45 9.97
N TYR A 5 8.14 -10.28 11.27
CA TYR A 5 6.88 -10.35 11.99
C TYR A 5 5.92 -9.24 11.54
N GLY A 6 6.41 -8.01 11.44
CA GLY A 6 5.63 -6.87 10.93
C GLY A 6 5.15 -7.09 9.50
N PHE A 7 6.02 -7.60 8.61
CA PHE A 7 5.64 -7.95 7.25
C PHE A 7 4.53 -9.02 7.21
N LEU A 8 4.70 -10.10 7.97
CA LEU A 8 3.74 -11.20 7.99
C LEU A 8 2.39 -10.77 8.55
N ILE A 9 2.35 -9.97 9.61
CA ILE A 9 1.09 -9.40 10.13
C ILE A 9 0.41 -8.58 9.06
N GLY A 10 1.09 -7.60 8.47
CA GLY A 10 0.50 -6.73 7.46
C GLY A 10 0.03 -7.49 6.24
N PHE A 11 0.82 -8.43 5.74
CA PHE A 11 0.47 -9.27 4.61
C PHE A 11 -0.74 -10.15 4.90
N ALA A 12 -0.72 -10.90 6.01
CA ALA A 12 -1.76 -11.87 6.34
C ALA A 12 -3.11 -11.20 6.65
N THR A 13 -3.11 -10.14 7.46
CA THR A 13 -4.34 -9.40 7.79
C THR A 13 -4.98 -8.78 6.56
N THR A 14 -4.16 -8.16 5.71
CA THR A 14 -4.64 -7.53 4.47
C THR A 14 -5.13 -8.58 3.46
N MET A 15 -4.43 -9.69 3.31
CA MET A 15 -4.85 -10.76 2.39
C MET A 15 -6.17 -11.39 2.80
N ALA A 16 -6.46 -11.45 4.11
CA ALA A 16 -7.71 -11.97 4.67
C ALA A 16 -8.84 -10.93 4.73
N GLU A 17 -8.59 -9.66 4.38
CA GLU A 17 -9.54 -8.56 4.51
C GLU A 17 -10.74 -8.72 3.56
N PRO A 18 -11.98 -8.85 4.10
CA PRO A 18 -13.17 -9.01 3.25
C PRO A 18 -13.43 -7.80 2.34
N ALA A 19 -13.17 -6.59 2.82
CA ALA A 19 -13.36 -5.39 2.03
C ALA A 19 -12.38 -5.32 0.83
N LEU A 20 -11.14 -5.80 0.99
CA LEU A 20 -10.20 -5.91 -0.12
C LEU A 20 -10.63 -6.99 -1.13
N ILE A 21 -11.28 -8.07 -0.67
CA ILE A 21 -11.85 -9.08 -1.58
C ILE A 21 -12.93 -8.45 -2.44
N ALA A 22 -13.87 -7.73 -1.83
CA ALA A 22 -14.96 -7.04 -2.56
C ALA A 22 -14.42 -5.99 -3.53
N LEU A 23 -13.45 -5.17 -3.08
CA LEU A 23 -12.80 -4.18 -3.93
C LEU A 23 -12.08 -4.83 -5.12
N SER A 24 -11.40 -5.96 -4.90
CA SER A 24 -10.66 -6.65 -5.97
C SER A 24 -11.57 -7.21 -7.07
N ILE A 25 -12.75 -7.70 -6.69
CA ILE A 25 -13.77 -8.14 -7.65
C ILE A 25 -14.27 -6.95 -8.46
N LYS A 26 -14.57 -5.83 -7.78
CA LYS A 26 -15.05 -4.63 -8.45
C LYS A 26 -13.99 -4.00 -9.37
N ALA A 27 -12.74 -4.02 -8.97
CA ALA A 27 -11.62 -3.54 -9.79
C ALA A 27 -11.45 -4.38 -11.07
N ASP A 28 -11.63 -5.70 -11.00
CA ASP A 28 -11.58 -6.59 -12.16
C ASP A 28 -12.70 -6.26 -13.16
N GLU A 29 -13.93 -6.04 -12.67
CA GLU A 29 -15.08 -5.63 -13.49
C GLU A 29 -14.85 -4.28 -14.20
N VAL A 30 -14.44 -3.25 -13.43
CA VAL A 30 -14.26 -1.88 -13.96
C VAL A 30 -13.07 -1.78 -14.92
N SER A 31 -12.02 -2.55 -14.68
CA SER A 31 -10.82 -2.57 -15.53
C SER A 31 -10.94 -3.47 -16.77
N LEU A 32 -12.09 -4.10 -16.99
CA LEU A 32 -12.31 -5.05 -18.07
C LEU A 32 -11.25 -6.18 -18.09
N GLY A 33 -10.88 -6.69 -16.90
CA GLY A 33 -9.92 -7.77 -16.74
C GLY A 33 -8.44 -7.33 -16.81
N GLN A 34 -8.13 -6.04 -16.89
CA GLN A 34 -6.74 -5.55 -16.85
C GLN A 34 -6.12 -5.71 -15.47
N LEU A 35 -6.94 -5.58 -14.42
CA LEU A 35 -6.55 -5.77 -13.02
C LEU A 35 -7.17 -7.06 -12.51
N LYS A 36 -6.44 -8.17 -12.60
CA LYS A 36 -6.91 -9.43 -12.01
C LYS A 36 -7.00 -9.30 -10.50
N GLY A 37 -8.17 -9.58 -9.93
CA GLY A 37 -8.45 -9.36 -8.51
C GLY A 37 -7.46 -10.03 -7.56
N LEU A 38 -7.01 -11.26 -7.86
CA LEU A 38 -6.03 -11.96 -7.03
C LEU A 38 -4.65 -11.24 -7.03
N TRP A 39 -4.20 -10.74 -8.19
CA TRP A 39 -2.96 -9.99 -8.29
C TRP A 39 -3.05 -8.66 -7.54
N LEU A 40 -4.18 -7.95 -7.65
CA LEU A 40 -4.41 -6.72 -6.92
C LEU A 40 -4.32 -6.97 -5.40
N ARG A 41 -5.00 -8.00 -4.89
CA ARG A 41 -4.95 -8.37 -3.47
C ARG A 41 -3.53 -8.67 -3.01
N THR A 42 -2.79 -9.46 -3.78
CA THR A 42 -1.41 -9.81 -3.44
C THR A 42 -0.50 -8.57 -3.43
N LEU A 43 -0.62 -7.69 -4.42
CA LEU A 43 0.15 -6.44 -4.50
C LEU A 43 -0.16 -5.50 -3.32
N VAL A 44 -1.44 -5.33 -2.98
CA VAL A 44 -1.86 -4.52 -1.83
C VAL A 44 -1.31 -5.10 -0.53
N SER A 45 -1.41 -6.42 -0.33
CA SER A 45 -0.92 -7.09 0.88
C SER A 45 0.61 -7.00 1.03
N ILE A 46 1.34 -7.11 -0.08
CA ILE A 46 2.79 -6.85 -0.10
C ILE A 46 3.07 -5.38 0.26
N GLY A 47 2.30 -4.45 -0.31
CA GLY A 47 2.42 -3.03 -0.02
C GLY A 47 2.25 -2.72 1.47
N VAL A 48 1.24 -3.27 2.11
CA VAL A 48 1.02 -3.12 3.56
C VAL A 48 2.18 -3.72 4.34
N GLY A 49 2.58 -4.96 4.02
CA GLY A 49 3.70 -5.62 4.69
C GLY A 49 4.99 -4.80 4.61
N VAL A 50 5.34 -4.31 3.42
CA VAL A 50 6.51 -3.43 3.22
C VAL A 50 6.36 -2.10 3.95
N GLY A 51 5.17 -1.50 3.92
CA GLY A 51 4.86 -0.27 4.65
C GLY A 51 5.11 -0.41 6.15
N ILE A 52 4.66 -1.50 6.75
CA ILE A 52 4.89 -1.80 8.16
C ILE A 52 6.38 -2.00 8.45
N VAL A 53 7.12 -2.69 7.58
CA VAL A 53 8.56 -2.87 7.73
C VAL A 53 9.29 -1.52 7.74
N ILE A 54 8.99 -0.65 6.78
CA ILE A 54 9.57 0.71 6.71
C ILE A 54 9.21 1.51 7.95
N GLY A 55 7.95 1.45 8.39
CA GLY A 55 7.50 2.13 9.60
C GLY A 55 8.20 1.61 10.87
N CYS A 56 8.42 0.29 11.01
CA CYS A 56 9.18 -0.30 12.11
C CYS A 56 10.65 0.13 12.06
N ALA A 57 11.28 0.10 10.87
CA ALA A 57 12.66 0.55 10.70
C ALA A 57 12.83 2.00 11.14
N ARG A 58 11.92 2.89 10.69
CA ARG A 58 11.91 4.30 11.09
C ARG A 58 11.82 4.48 12.61
N ILE A 59 10.98 3.70 13.32
CA ILE A 59 10.85 3.78 14.77
C ILE A 59 12.20 3.41 15.43
N ILE A 60 12.81 2.31 14.99
CA ILE A 60 14.08 1.81 15.53
C ILE A 60 15.22 2.80 15.25
N ASP A 61 15.31 3.33 14.03
CA ASP A 61 16.37 4.24 13.60
C ASP A 61 16.19 5.67 14.13
N GLY A 62 15.09 5.95 14.79
CA GLY A 62 14.88 7.24 15.40
C GLY A 62 14.48 8.37 14.43
N ILE A 63 14.07 8.05 13.22
CA ILE A 63 13.74 9.05 12.18
C ILE A 63 12.33 9.62 12.42
N ASN A 64 12.18 10.95 12.28
CA ASN A 64 10.88 11.60 12.39
C ASN A 64 9.95 11.15 11.27
N ILE A 65 8.69 10.87 11.64
CA ILE A 65 7.65 10.36 10.72
C ILE A 65 7.40 11.29 9.53
N ALA A 66 7.49 12.61 9.73
CA ALA A 66 7.21 13.61 8.70
C ALA A 66 8.16 13.49 7.49
N TYR A 67 9.43 13.10 7.72
CA TYR A 67 10.41 12.94 6.63
C TYR A 67 10.05 11.81 5.66
N TRP A 68 9.21 10.87 6.07
CA TRP A 68 8.75 9.77 5.22
C TRP A 68 7.35 10.03 4.67
N LEU A 69 6.43 10.52 5.51
CA LEU A 69 5.04 10.71 5.08
C LEU A 69 4.86 11.87 4.11
N ILE A 70 5.54 13.01 4.35
CA ILE A 70 5.40 14.17 3.47
C ILE A 70 5.86 13.85 2.04
N PRO A 71 7.08 13.34 1.80
CA PRO A 71 7.49 12.94 0.45
C PRO A 71 6.62 11.83 -0.13
N GLY A 72 6.19 10.86 0.70
CA GLY A 72 5.33 9.77 0.27
C GLY A 72 3.98 10.25 -0.26
N TYR A 73 3.29 11.12 0.47
CA TYR A 73 2.02 11.69 -0.01
C TYR A 73 2.20 12.66 -1.18
N LEU A 74 3.28 13.41 -1.23
CA LEU A 74 3.60 14.23 -2.41
C LEU A 74 3.83 13.35 -3.65
N LEU A 75 4.48 12.20 -3.47
CA LEU A 75 4.62 11.20 -4.54
C LEU A 75 3.25 10.67 -5.00
N VAL A 76 2.37 10.30 -4.06
CA VAL A 76 1.00 9.86 -4.39
C VAL A 76 0.25 10.93 -5.18
N LEU A 77 0.31 12.19 -4.76
CA LEU A 77 -0.31 13.32 -5.47
C LEU A 77 0.26 13.49 -6.88
N ALA A 78 1.58 13.40 -7.02
CA ALA A 78 2.23 13.46 -8.33
C ALA A 78 1.80 12.27 -9.22
N MET A 79 1.77 11.07 -8.68
CA MET A 79 1.33 9.88 -9.41
C MET A 79 -0.14 9.99 -9.84
N THR A 80 -1.01 10.55 -9.00
CA THR A 80 -2.42 10.80 -9.32
C THR A 80 -2.58 11.66 -10.57
N ARG A 81 -1.66 12.61 -10.81
CA ARG A 81 -1.70 13.47 -12.01
C ARG A 81 -1.38 12.72 -13.31
N PHE A 82 -0.61 11.64 -13.23
CA PHE A 82 -0.14 10.87 -14.39
C PHE A 82 -0.80 9.50 -14.53
N ALA A 83 -1.46 9.02 -13.48
CA ALA A 83 -2.13 7.72 -13.48
C ALA A 83 -3.40 7.74 -14.35
N PRO A 84 -3.77 6.60 -14.95
CA PRO A 84 -5.04 6.45 -15.64
C PRO A 84 -6.23 6.69 -14.70
N ASP A 85 -7.28 7.34 -15.18
CA ASP A 85 -8.43 7.77 -14.37
C ASP A 85 -9.12 6.60 -13.64
N PHE A 86 -9.13 5.40 -14.23
CA PHE A 86 -9.76 4.23 -13.61
C PHE A 86 -8.97 3.64 -12.44
N ILE A 87 -7.63 3.84 -12.41
CA ILE A 87 -6.77 3.28 -11.34
C ILE A 87 -6.75 4.16 -10.09
N VAL A 88 -6.92 5.46 -10.25
CA VAL A 88 -6.84 6.42 -9.15
C VAL A 88 -7.81 6.09 -8.02
N PRO A 89 -9.13 5.96 -8.24
CA PRO A 89 -10.07 5.61 -7.18
C PRO A 89 -9.74 4.24 -6.55
N ILE A 90 -9.37 3.24 -7.36
CA ILE A 90 -8.99 1.91 -6.87
C ILE A 90 -7.78 2.00 -5.93
N ALA A 91 -6.77 2.79 -6.27
CA ALA A 91 -5.57 2.94 -5.46
C ALA A 91 -5.88 3.63 -4.11
N TYR A 92 -6.69 4.68 -4.11
CA TYR A 92 -7.12 5.35 -2.89
C TYR A 92 -7.99 4.45 -2.01
N ASP A 93 -8.91 3.70 -2.62
CA ASP A 93 -9.73 2.72 -1.91
C ASP A 93 -8.86 1.61 -1.31
N CYS A 94 -7.83 1.12 -2.00
CA CYS A 94 -6.87 0.17 -1.46
C CYS A 94 -6.16 0.74 -0.21
N GLY A 95 -5.77 2.00 -0.22
CA GLY A 95 -5.18 2.66 0.95
C GLY A 95 -6.16 2.76 2.13
N GLY A 96 -7.44 3.03 1.86
CA GLY A 96 -8.49 3.10 2.88
C GLY A 96 -8.87 1.73 3.45
N VAL A 97 -9.03 0.73 2.58
CA VAL A 97 -9.42 -0.64 2.97
C VAL A 97 -8.37 -1.32 3.86
N THR A 98 -7.08 -1.02 3.66
CA THR A 98 -5.99 -1.58 4.47
C THR A 98 -5.97 -1.08 5.93
N THR A 99 -6.76 -0.04 6.23
CA THR A 99 -6.97 0.46 7.61
C THR A 99 -8.27 -0.09 8.21
N SER A 100 -8.40 -1.40 8.24
CA SER A 100 -9.58 -2.12 8.70
C SER A 100 -9.61 -2.33 10.21
N THR A 101 -10.76 -2.82 10.70
CA THR A 101 -10.98 -3.16 12.13
C THR A 101 -10.06 -4.27 12.65
N VAL A 102 -9.43 -5.06 11.77
CA VAL A 102 -8.47 -6.11 12.15
C VAL A 102 -7.04 -5.61 12.02
N THR A 103 -6.70 -5.00 10.90
CA THR A 103 -5.33 -4.54 10.63
C THR A 103 -4.91 -3.41 11.56
N VAL A 104 -5.77 -2.41 11.79
CA VAL A 104 -5.42 -1.25 12.61
C VAL A 104 -5.04 -1.62 14.05
N PRO A 105 -5.81 -2.41 14.81
CA PRO A 105 -5.43 -2.76 16.18
C PRO A 105 -4.11 -3.55 16.25
N LEU A 106 -3.88 -4.48 15.34
CA LEU A 106 -2.66 -5.29 15.32
C LEU A 106 -1.42 -4.46 14.96
N VAL A 107 -1.53 -3.61 13.94
CA VAL A 107 -0.45 -2.72 13.52
C VAL A 107 -0.16 -1.67 14.59
N THR A 108 -1.20 -1.12 15.22
CA THR A 108 -1.04 -0.17 16.34
C THR A 108 -0.36 -0.83 17.54
N ALA A 109 -0.79 -2.03 17.93
CA ALA A 109 -0.15 -2.74 19.05
C ALA A 109 1.33 -3.02 18.78
N LEU A 110 1.68 -3.41 17.54
CA LEU A 110 3.07 -3.57 17.13
C LEU A 110 3.85 -2.25 17.22
N GLY A 111 3.28 -1.16 16.68
CA GLY A 111 3.91 0.16 16.64
C GLY A 111 4.11 0.76 18.03
N VAL A 112 3.07 0.73 18.86
CA VAL A 112 3.12 1.22 20.27
C VAL A 112 4.13 0.41 21.06
N GLY A 113 4.06 -0.93 21.03
CA GLY A 113 4.98 -1.79 21.75
C GLY A 113 6.44 -1.63 21.31
N LEU A 114 6.68 -1.30 20.04
CA LEU A 114 8.01 -1.01 19.52
C LEU A 114 8.50 0.38 19.96
N ALA A 115 7.64 1.39 19.93
CA ALA A 115 7.96 2.76 20.35
C ALA A 115 8.25 2.83 21.86
N GLU A 116 7.47 2.13 22.70
CA GLU A 116 7.72 2.05 24.15
C GLU A 116 9.09 1.46 24.52
N ARG A 117 9.60 0.56 23.67
CA ARG A 117 10.92 -0.09 23.88
C ARG A 117 12.07 0.66 23.22
N THR A 118 11.79 1.69 22.43
CA THR A 118 12.81 2.46 21.73
C THR A 118 13.00 3.81 22.41
N PRO A 119 14.18 4.11 23.02
CA PRO A 119 14.41 5.37 23.69
C PRO A 119 14.15 6.59 22.81
N GLY A 120 13.46 7.61 23.35
CA GLY A 120 13.18 8.86 22.65
C GLY A 120 12.05 8.77 21.62
N ARG A 121 11.25 7.70 21.64
CA ARG A 121 10.06 7.56 20.80
C ARG A 121 8.78 7.87 21.58
N ASP A 122 7.81 8.46 20.87
CA ASP A 122 6.48 8.72 21.41
C ASP A 122 5.53 7.61 20.94
N PRO A 123 5.00 6.76 21.87
CA PRO A 123 4.07 5.68 21.49
C PRO A 123 2.83 6.18 20.76
N MET A 124 2.33 7.39 21.05
CA MET A 124 1.16 7.95 20.39
C MET A 124 1.48 8.37 18.96
N ILE A 125 2.56 9.10 18.74
CA ILE A 125 2.90 9.61 17.41
C ILE A 125 3.53 8.50 16.56
N ASP A 126 4.52 7.81 17.11
CA ASP A 126 5.30 6.83 16.39
C ASP A 126 4.56 5.50 16.24
N GLY A 127 3.81 5.08 17.27
CA GLY A 127 3.03 3.85 17.24
C GLY A 127 1.85 3.92 16.28
N PHE A 128 0.98 4.90 16.44
CA PHE A 128 -0.15 5.10 15.51
C PHE A 128 0.30 5.53 14.13
N GLY A 129 1.43 6.22 14.02
CA GLY A 129 2.02 6.59 12.74
C GLY A 129 2.32 5.41 11.82
N LEU A 130 2.46 4.20 12.37
CA LEU A 130 2.67 2.97 11.59
C LEU A 130 1.49 2.68 10.65
N ILE A 131 0.27 3.06 11.03
CA ILE A 131 -0.94 2.93 10.19
C ILE A 131 -0.82 3.74 8.90
N ALA A 132 -0.23 4.92 8.97
CA ALA A 132 -0.05 5.77 7.80
C ALA A 132 0.84 5.11 6.73
N PHE A 133 1.86 4.35 7.12
CA PHE A 133 2.68 3.57 6.19
C PHE A 133 1.91 2.40 5.59
N ALA A 134 1.06 1.75 6.39
CA ALA A 134 0.19 0.67 5.93
C ALA A 134 -0.83 1.13 4.88
N SER A 135 -1.23 2.40 4.90
CA SER A 135 -2.12 3.02 3.91
C SER A 135 -1.35 3.56 2.69
N LEU A 136 -0.22 4.23 2.90
CA LEU A 136 0.54 4.94 1.87
C LEU A 136 1.13 4.00 0.81
N LEU A 137 1.77 2.92 1.24
CA LEU A 137 2.50 2.02 0.33
C LEU A 137 1.58 1.28 -0.65
N PRO A 138 0.42 0.75 -0.24
CA PRO A 138 -0.55 0.17 -1.17
C PRO A 138 -0.99 1.13 -2.27
N MET A 139 -1.26 2.40 -1.94
CA MET A 139 -1.63 3.42 -2.95
C MET A 139 -0.54 3.57 -4.01
N ILE A 140 0.73 3.70 -3.58
CA ILE A 140 1.88 3.84 -4.49
C ILE A 140 2.01 2.60 -5.38
N ILE A 141 1.91 1.40 -4.79
CA ILE A 141 2.08 0.13 -5.53
C ILE A 141 0.96 -0.06 -6.54
N VAL A 142 -0.30 0.17 -6.16
CA VAL A 142 -1.44 0.00 -7.05
C VAL A 142 -1.41 1.01 -8.20
N MET A 143 -1.09 2.27 -7.94
CA MET A 143 -0.91 3.28 -8.99
C MET A 143 0.22 2.90 -9.94
N SER A 144 1.39 2.48 -9.41
CA SER A 144 2.53 2.03 -10.21
C SER A 144 2.16 0.86 -11.10
N TYR A 145 1.43 -0.12 -10.56
CA TYR A 145 0.95 -1.28 -11.32
C TYR A 145 0.00 -0.86 -12.45
N GLY A 146 -0.98 0.01 -12.17
CA GLY A 146 -1.93 0.50 -13.18
C GLY A 146 -1.25 1.29 -14.30
N MET A 147 -0.30 2.16 -13.96
CA MET A 147 0.50 2.90 -14.93
C MET A 147 1.32 1.98 -15.81
N LEU A 148 1.99 0.98 -15.20
CA LEU A 148 2.81 0.00 -15.93
C LEU A 148 1.95 -0.87 -16.85
N ALA A 149 0.80 -1.37 -16.37
CA ALA A 149 -0.12 -2.17 -17.16
C ALA A 149 -0.61 -1.41 -18.40
N THR A 150 -1.03 -0.16 -18.23
CA THR A 150 -1.48 0.69 -19.33
C THR A 150 -0.36 0.98 -20.34
N TRP A 151 0.86 1.23 -19.86
CA TRP A 151 2.02 1.45 -20.72
C TRP A 151 2.37 0.22 -21.57
N LEU A 152 2.36 -0.97 -20.95
CA LEU A 152 2.63 -2.24 -21.64
C LEU A 152 1.56 -2.55 -22.72
N LEU A 153 0.30 -2.30 -22.43
CA LEU A 153 -0.80 -2.50 -23.40
C LEU A 153 -0.65 -1.54 -24.58
N ARG A 154 -0.35 -0.27 -24.32
CA ARG A 154 -0.14 0.73 -25.37
C ARG A 154 1.06 0.38 -26.26
N SER A 155 2.11 -0.18 -25.68
CA SER A 155 3.30 -0.62 -26.43
C SER A 155 3.01 -1.83 -27.34
N ARG A 156 2.11 -2.73 -26.92
CA ARG A 156 1.70 -3.90 -27.74
C ARG A 156 0.85 -3.49 -28.93
N THR A 157 -0.13 -2.62 -28.74
CA THR A 157 -0.98 -2.12 -29.84
C THR A 157 -0.20 -1.33 -30.90
N LEU A 158 0.83 -0.61 -30.50
CA LEU A 158 1.71 0.09 -31.45
C LEU A 158 2.55 -0.88 -32.30
N LYS A 159 3.05 -1.97 -31.68
CA LYS A 159 3.82 -3.01 -32.40
C LYS A 159 2.94 -3.83 -33.36
N GLU A 160 1.68 -4.03 -33.03
CA GLU A 160 0.72 -4.77 -33.88
C GLU A 160 0.31 -3.96 -35.11
N LYS A 161 0.18 -2.63 -34.97
CA LYS A 161 -0.07 -1.70 -36.09
C LYS A 161 1.12 -1.52 -37.05
N GLN A 162 2.32 -1.91 -36.66
CA GLN A 162 3.56 -1.81 -37.47
C GLN A 162 3.95 -3.14 -38.15
N ARG A 163 3.18 -4.21 -37.96
CA ARG A 163 3.35 -5.43 -38.75
C ARG A 163 2.63 -5.26 -40.09
N PRO A 164 3.35 -5.40 -41.22
CA PRO A 164 2.78 -5.32 -42.55
C PRO A 164 1.80 -6.45 -42.80
#